data_f345facdff4f9fba27be38bda2639dd8
#
_entry.id   f345facdff4f9fba27be38bda2639dd8
#
_cell.length_a   1.000
_cell.length_b   1.000
_cell.length_c   1.000
_cell.angle_alpha   90.00
_cell.angle_beta   90.00
_cell.angle_gamma   90.00
#
_symmetry.space_group_name_H-M   'P 1'
#
loop_
_entity.id
_entity.type
_entity.pdbx_description
1 polymer ?
#
loop_
_entity_poly.entity_id
_entity_poly.type
_entity_poly.pdbx_seq_one_letter_code
_entity_poly.pdbx_strand_id
1 'polypeptide(L)'
;MSYNNIICPIEFDESLIKHSASFSVPGKPFGKQRPRVVTRGGFARAYTPKETVEYENKVRSSYKQSVERDYKLSGPISAQIEAIFEVPKSVSKKEKERLLSEEDYTKKPDCDNIAKSILDALNEISYEDDSQVCELYVRKKYGIEAKTNVYLEEIKYY
;
A
#
# COMPACT_ATOMS: atom_id res chain seq x y z
N MET A 1 1.78 -26.28 -3.23
CA MET A 1 0.82 -25.53 -4.08
C MET A 1 1.18 -24.06 -3.98
N SER A 2 1.64 -23.48 -5.06
CA SER A 2 1.98 -22.06 -5.10
C SER A 2 0.72 -21.27 -5.43
N TYR A 3 0.13 -20.59 -4.44
CA TYR A 3 -0.91 -19.60 -4.67
C TYR A 3 -0.26 -18.27 -5.06
N ASN A 4 0.30 -18.21 -6.25
CA ASN A 4 0.72 -16.95 -6.87
C ASN A 4 -0.43 -16.24 -7.59
N ASN A 5 -1.67 -16.61 -7.30
CA ASN A 5 -2.82 -15.94 -7.85
C ASN A 5 -3.48 -15.10 -6.75
N ILE A 6 -3.13 -13.83 -6.71
CA ILE A 6 -4.06 -12.82 -6.24
C ILE A 6 -5.21 -12.87 -7.23
N ILE A 7 -6.23 -13.65 -6.92
CA ILE A 7 -7.42 -13.76 -7.74
C ILE A 7 -8.23 -12.48 -7.47
N CYS A 8 -7.98 -11.47 -8.27
CA CYS A 8 -9.04 -10.50 -8.53
C CYS A 8 -10.16 -11.30 -9.22
N PRO A 9 -11.38 -11.38 -8.68
CA PRO A 9 -12.45 -12.22 -9.22
C PRO A 9 -12.99 -11.73 -10.58
N ILE A 10 -12.38 -10.70 -11.15
CA ILE A 10 -12.70 -10.17 -12.46
C ILE A 10 -11.54 -10.55 -13.38
N GLU A 11 -11.78 -11.38 -14.38
CA GLU A 11 -10.84 -11.58 -15.49
C GLU A 11 -10.69 -10.23 -16.20
N PHE A 12 -9.56 -9.55 -15.94
CA PHE A 12 -9.21 -8.35 -16.67
C PHE A 12 -8.69 -8.75 -18.06
N ASP A 13 -9.35 -8.26 -19.08
CA ASP A 13 -8.78 -8.25 -20.42
C ASP A 13 -7.61 -7.26 -20.43
N GLU A 14 -6.39 -7.74 -20.64
CA GLU A 14 -5.18 -6.90 -20.69
C GLU A 14 -5.30 -5.77 -21.73
N SER A 15 -6.10 -5.93 -22.77
CA SER A 15 -6.38 -4.88 -23.75
C SER A 15 -7.13 -3.67 -23.18
N LEU A 16 -7.77 -3.84 -22.01
CA LEU A 16 -8.49 -2.78 -21.30
C LEU A 16 -7.57 -1.91 -20.43
N ILE A 17 -6.35 -2.38 -20.14
CA ILE A 17 -5.39 -1.67 -19.31
C ILE A 17 -4.59 -0.72 -20.17
N LYS A 18 -4.63 0.58 -19.86
CA LYS A 18 -3.90 1.59 -20.63
C LYS A 18 -2.50 1.86 -20.07
N HIS A 19 -2.41 2.12 -18.79
CA HIS A 19 -1.16 2.40 -18.09
C HIS A 19 -1.16 1.76 -16.71
N SER A 20 0.02 1.37 -16.25
CA SER A 20 0.22 0.78 -14.93
C SER A 20 1.49 1.30 -14.25
N ALA A 21 1.55 1.18 -12.94
CA ALA A 21 2.71 1.47 -12.12
C ALA A 21 2.90 0.37 -11.08
N SER A 22 4.13 -0.10 -10.93
CA SER A 22 4.50 -1.10 -9.91
C SER A 22 5.74 -0.63 -9.16
N PHE A 23 5.69 -0.67 -7.83
CA PHE A 23 6.83 -0.33 -6.99
C PHE A 23 6.74 -1.01 -5.63
N SER A 24 7.85 -0.98 -4.90
CA SER A 24 7.95 -1.56 -3.55
C SER A 24 8.49 -0.52 -2.58
N VAL A 25 7.83 -0.40 -1.42
CA VAL A 25 8.25 0.46 -0.31
C VAL A 25 8.98 -0.40 0.71
N PRO A 26 10.29 -0.21 0.94
CA PRO A 26 11.06 -1.00 1.88
C PRO A 26 10.68 -0.70 3.33
N GLY A 27 10.85 -1.69 4.19
CA GLY A 27 10.61 -1.60 5.63
C GLY A 27 9.20 -1.97 6.05
N LYS A 28 8.96 -1.92 7.34
CA LYS A 28 7.69 -2.36 7.94
C LYS A 28 6.51 -1.59 7.36
N PRO A 29 5.45 -2.28 6.89
CA PRO A 29 4.22 -1.63 6.47
C PRO A 29 3.64 -0.76 7.57
N PHE A 30 3.11 0.40 7.18
CA PHE A 30 2.65 1.43 8.11
C PHE A 30 1.18 1.78 7.87
N GLY A 31 0.41 1.84 8.95
CA GLY A 31 -0.97 2.30 8.91
C GLY A 31 -1.06 3.80 9.22
N LYS A 32 -1.80 4.53 8.41
CA LYS A 32 -1.99 5.97 8.61
C LYS A 32 -2.56 6.26 10.00
N GLN A 33 -1.87 7.12 10.74
CA GLN A 33 -2.33 7.58 12.05
C GLN A 33 -3.33 8.72 11.89
N ARG A 34 -4.29 8.78 12.80
CA ARG A 34 -5.22 9.92 12.85
C ARG A 34 -4.45 11.20 13.22
N PRO A 35 -4.84 12.36 12.66
CA PRO A 35 -4.30 13.64 13.12
C PRO A 35 -4.49 13.79 14.62
N ARG A 36 -3.46 14.31 15.30
CA ARG A 36 -3.53 14.64 16.72
C ARG A 36 -3.95 16.09 16.88
N VAL A 37 -4.79 16.36 17.86
CA VAL A 37 -5.20 17.71 18.21
C VAL A 37 -4.44 18.15 19.45
N VAL A 38 -3.78 19.29 19.37
CA VAL A 38 -3.14 19.95 20.52
C VAL A 38 -3.87 21.25 20.80
N THR A 39 -4.32 21.40 22.05
CA THR A 39 -4.93 22.66 22.51
C THR A 39 -3.87 23.47 23.25
N ARG A 40 -3.55 24.65 22.74
CA ARG A 40 -2.63 25.59 23.39
C ARG A 40 -3.25 26.99 23.36
N GLY A 41 -3.37 27.61 24.53
CA GLY A 41 -3.91 28.97 24.68
C GLY A 41 -5.37 29.12 24.20
N GLY A 42 -6.21 28.07 24.36
CA GLY A 42 -7.62 28.11 23.94
C GLY A 42 -7.87 27.80 22.46
N PHE A 43 -6.83 27.59 21.66
CA PHE A 43 -6.94 27.22 20.25
C PHE A 43 -6.58 25.75 20.02
N ALA A 44 -7.45 24.99 19.34
CA ALA A 44 -7.21 23.63 18.92
C ALA A 44 -6.50 23.62 17.56
N ARG A 45 -5.35 22.96 17.45
CA ARG A 45 -4.63 22.80 16.18
C ARG A 45 -4.41 21.30 15.90
N ALA A 46 -4.89 20.85 14.76
CA ALA A 46 -4.62 19.51 14.29
C ALA A 46 -3.26 19.45 13.59
N TYR A 47 -2.50 18.37 13.79
CA TYR A 47 -1.26 18.10 13.09
C TYR A 47 -1.15 16.62 12.72
N THR A 48 -0.49 16.35 11.59
CA THR A 48 -0.17 14.98 11.16
C THR A 48 1.05 14.46 11.95
N PRO A 49 0.97 13.28 12.57
CA PRO A 49 2.13 12.69 13.26
C PRO A 49 3.36 12.57 12.34
N LYS A 50 4.53 12.79 12.92
CA LYS A 50 5.81 12.78 12.20
C LYS A 50 6.05 11.46 11.46
N GLU A 51 5.77 10.33 12.09
CA GLU A 51 5.94 9.01 11.49
C GLU A 51 5.08 8.83 10.23
N THR A 52 3.88 9.40 10.21
CA THR A 52 3.01 9.40 9.03
C THR A 52 3.65 10.17 7.88
N VAL A 53 4.16 11.37 8.15
CA VAL A 53 4.85 12.20 7.15
C VAL A 53 6.10 11.50 6.60
N GLU A 54 6.90 10.91 7.47
CA GLU A 54 8.11 10.18 7.09
C GLU A 54 7.79 8.97 6.19
N TYR A 55 6.74 8.22 6.53
CA TYR A 55 6.32 7.07 5.72
C TYR A 55 5.75 7.51 4.37
N GLU A 56 4.93 8.54 4.32
CA GLU A 56 4.41 9.09 3.07
C GLU A 56 5.53 9.58 2.15
N ASN A 57 6.56 10.24 2.70
CA ASN A 57 7.74 10.64 1.93
C ASN A 57 8.51 9.44 1.38
N LYS A 58 8.60 8.36 2.15
CA LYS A 58 9.21 7.10 1.71
C LYS A 58 8.44 6.44 0.57
N VAL A 59 7.11 6.45 0.63
CA VAL A 59 6.24 5.97 -0.46
C VAL A 59 6.50 6.78 -1.73
N ARG A 60 6.49 8.11 -1.64
CA ARG A 60 6.75 9.00 -2.78
C ARG A 60 8.12 8.77 -3.41
N SER A 61 9.16 8.62 -2.58
CA SER A 61 10.52 8.33 -3.05
C SER A 61 10.60 6.99 -3.75
N SER A 62 9.98 5.95 -3.18
CA SER A 62 9.96 4.61 -3.78
C SER A 62 9.23 4.61 -5.12
N TYR A 63 8.11 5.33 -5.23
CA TYR A 63 7.40 5.52 -6.50
C TYR A 63 8.27 6.19 -7.55
N LYS A 64 8.87 7.33 -7.22
CA LYS A 64 9.71 8.11 -8.15
C LYS A 64 10.95 7.36 -8.64
N GLN A 65 11.52 6.49 -7.80
CA GLN A 65 12.69 5.68 -8.17
C GLN A 65 12.33 4.51 -9.10
N SER A 66 11.13 3.97 -8.99
CA SER A 66 10.72 2.76 -9.70
C SER A 66 9.87 3.04 -10.94
N VAL A 67 9.23 4.19 -11.03
CA VAL A 67 8.30 4.56 -12.09
C VAL A 67 8.88 5.70 -12.92
N GLU A 68 9.45 5.35 -14.08
CA GLU A 68 9.98 6.30 -15.05
C GLU A 68 8.87 6.85 -15.94
N ARG A 69 8.13 7.84 -15.44
CA ARG A 69 7.12 8.54 -16.25
C ARG A 69 6.84 9.93 -15.72
N ASP A 70 6.54 10.82 -16.63
CA ASP A 70 6.23 12.23 -16.36
C ASP A 70 4.71 12.53 -16.39
N TYR A 71 3.87 11.50 -16.43
CA TYR A 71 2.42 11.67 -16.49
C TYR A 71 1.72 10.89 -15.36
N LYS A 72 0.60 11.41 -14.93
CA LYS A 72 -0.28 10.77 -13.94
C LYS A 72 -1.21 9.77 -14.60
N LEU A 73 -1.60 8.75 -13.83
CA LEU A 73 -2.68 7.85 -14.21
C LEU A 73 -4.00 8.64 -14.29
N SER A 74 -4.79 8.38 -15.30
CA SER A 74 -6.06 9.07 -15.56
C SER A 74 -7.26 8.14 -15.51
N GLY A 75 -8.45 8.70 -15.23
CA GLY A 75 -9.68 7.92 -15.15
C GLY A 75 -9.73 6.98 -13.95
N PRO A 76 -10.56 5.92 -14.01
CA PRO A 76 -10.70 4.95 -12.92
C PRO A 76 -9.44 4.10 -12.77
N ILE A 77 -9.07 3.81 -11.53
CA ILE A 77 -7.84 3.10 -11.17
C ILE A 77 -8.19 1.87 -10.33
N SER A 78 -7.53 0.75 -10.62
CA SER A 78 -7.44 -0.42 -9.74
C SER A 78 -6.13 -0.37 -8.97
N ALA A 79 -6.18 -0.56 -7.66
CA ALA A 79 -5.03 -0.56 -6.77
C ALA A 79 -4.91 -1.90 -6.04
N GLN A 80 -3.72 -2.48 -6.06
CA GLN A 80 -3.39 -3.69 -5.31
C GLN A 80 -2.22 -3.38 -4.37
N ILE A 81 -2.38 -3.69 -3.10
CA ILE A 81 -1.40 -3.44 -2.04
C ILE A 81 -1.15 -4.72 -1.28
N GLU A 82 0.09 -5.17 -1.26
CA GLU A 82 0.53 -6.32 -0.49
C GLU A 82 1.50 -5.87 0.60
N ALA A 83 1.04 -5.92 1.84
CA ALA A 83 1.83 -5.55 3.01
C ALA A 83 2.49 -6.79 3.61
N ILE A 84 3.82 -6.86 3.52
CA ILE A 84 4.63 -7.98 3.98
C ILE A 84 5.30 -7.60 5.31
N PHE A 85 5.01 -8.40 6.34
CA PHE A 85 5.59 -8.24 7.67
C PHE A 85 6.66 -9.30 7.90
N GLU A 86 7.83 -8.89 8.36
CA GLU A 86 8.92 -9.81 8.68
C GLU A 86 8.51 -10.77 9.80
N VAL A 87 8.80 -12.06 9.60
CA VAL A 87 8.61 -13.06 10.64
C VAL A 87 9.50 -12.72 11.85
N PRO A 88 8.95 -12.72 13.09
CA PRO A 88 9.74 -12.40 14.27
C PRO A 88 10.95 -13.33 14.42
N LYS A 89 12.11 -12.75 14.75
CA LYS A 89 13.36 -13.51 14.94
C LYS A 89 13.32 -14.47 16.10
N SER A 90 12.41 -14.25 17.06
CA SER A 90 12.25 -15.04 18.28
C SER A 90 11.49 -16.36 18.10
N VAL A 91 10.87 -16.59 16.95
CA VAL A 91 10.11 -17.81 16.70
C VAL A 91 11.00 -18.99 16.33
N SER A 92 10.56 -20.23 16.62
CA SER A 92 11.28 -21.43 16.23
C SER A 92 11.36 -21.57 14.70
N LYS A 93 12.31 -22.39 14.22
CA LYS A 93 12.45 -22.70 12.79
C LYS A 93 11.15 -23.25 12.19
N LYS A 94 10.51 -24.20 12.90
CA LYS A 94 9.24 -24.81 12.48
C LYS A 94 8.12 -23.76 12.38
N GLU A 95 8.04 -22.85 13.36
CA GLU A 95 7.06 -21.77 13.37
C GLU A 95 7.33 -20.79 12.24
N LYS A 96 8.59 -20.44 11.97
CA LYS A 96 8.98 -19.61 10.85
C LYS A 96 8.55 -20.20 9.50
N GLU A 97 8.78 -21.50 9.30
CA GLU A 97 8.34 -22.20 8.09
C GLU A 97 6.82 -22.17 7.96
N ARG A 98 6.09 -22.36 9.07
CA ARG A 98 4.63 -22.28 9.11
C ARG A 98 4.12 -20.88 8.74
N LEU A 99 4.67 -19.82 9.32
CA LEU A 99 4.27 -18.43 9.03
C LEU A 99 4.59 -18.03 7.59
N LEU A 100 5.69 -18.53 7.02
CA LEU A 100 6.06 -18.25 5.63
C LEU A 100 5.24 -19.05 4.62
N SER A 101 4.64 -20.17 5.03
CA SER A 101 3.83 -21.02 4.16
C SER A 101 2.37 -20.58 4.02
N GLU A 102 2.13 -19.27 3.84
CA GLU A 102 0.84 -18.67 3.50
C GLU A 102 -0.03 -18.20 4.68
N GLU A 103 0.54 -17.96 5.84
CA GLU A 103 -0.26 -17.40 6.92
C GLU A 103 -0.45 -15.89 6.75
N ASP A 104 -1.71 -15.46 6.77
CA ASP A 104 -2.05 -14.05 6.73
C ASP A 104 -1.71 -13.37 8.06
N TYR A 105 -1.23 -12.14 7.96
CA TYR A 105 -0.88 -11.33 9.12
C TYR A 105 -2.14 -10.68 9.71
N THR A 106 -2.56 -11.11 10.90
CA THR A 106 -3.83 -10.70 11.53
C THR A 106 -3.70 -9.59 12.58
N LYS A 107 -2.49 -9.05 12.78
CA LYS A 107 -2.22 -7.98 13.75
C LYS A 107 -2.33 -6.59 13.11
N LYS A 108 -2.30 -5.55 13.94
CA LYS A 108 -2.22 -4.15 13.48
C LYS A 108 -0.98 -3.91 12.62
N PRO A 109 -1.05 -2.98 11.66
CA PRO A 109 -2.15 -2.08 11.31
C PRO A 109 -3.26 -2.75 10.49
N ASP A 110 -4.44 -2.13 10.45
CA ASP A 110 -5.58 -2.59 9.68
C ASP A 110 -5.39 -2.31 8.18
N CYS A 111 -6.04 -3.10 7.31
CA CYS A 111 -5.89 -3.00 5.85
C CYS A 111 -6.28 -1.61 5.32
N ASP A 112 -7.36 -1.02 5.81
CA ASP A 112 -7.83 0.31 5.43
C ASP A 112 -6.80 1.41 5.77
N ASN A 113 -6.17 1.33 6.95
CA ASN A 113 -5.13 2.28 7.36
C ASN A 113 -3.84 2.14 6.54
N ILE A 114 -3.47 0.91 6.11
CA ILE A 114 -2.36 0.68 5.20
C ILE A 114 -2.68 1.28 3.83
N ALA A 115 -3.84 0.96 3.28
CA ALA A 115 -4.28 1.52 2.00
C ALA A 115 -4.24 3.05 2.04
N LYS A 116 -4.79 3.65 3.09
CA LYS A 116 -4.82 5.11 3.23
C LYS A 116 -3.43 5.74 3.28
N SER A 117 -2.46 5.12 3.96
CA SER A 117 -1.09 5.65 4.00
C SER A 117 -0.41 5.64 2.63
N ILE A 118 -0.70 4.65 1.79
CA ILE A 118 -0.15 4.53 0.44
C ILE A 118 -0.88 5.49 -0.52
N LEU A 119 -2.20 5.43 -0.56
CA LEU A 119 -3.00 6.18 -1.53
C LEU A 119 -2.93 7.69 -1.30
N ASP A 120 -2.99 8.16 -0.06
CA ASP A 120 -2.83 9.59 0.26
C ASP A 120 -1.42 10.12 -0.11
N ALA A 121 -0.39 9.29 0.07
CA ALA A 121 0.98 9.66 -0.31
C ALA A 121 1.16 9.85 -1.82
N LEU A 122 0.34 9.19 -2.64
CA LEU A 122 0.43 9.20 -4.10
C LEU A 122 -0.47 10.27 -4.74
N ASN A 123 -1.31 10.97 -3.98
CA ASN A 123 -2.09 12.11 -4.47
C ASN A 123 -1.18 13.14 -5.13
N GLU A 124 -1.60 13.65 -6.28
CA GLU A 124 -0.87 14.62 -7.11
C GLU A 124 0.47 14.12 -7.69
N ILE A 125 0.83 12.85 -7.45
CA ILE A 125 2.07 12.23 -7.93
C ILE A 125 1.76 11.14 -8.94
N SER A 126 1.05 10.09 -8.53
CA SER A 126 0.66 8.97 -9.41
C SER A 126 -0.66 9.23 -10.14
N TYR A 127 -1.54 9.96 -9.53
CA TYR A 127 -2.86 10.39 -10.01
C TYR A 127 -3.21 11.75 -9.40
N GLU A 128 -4.32 12.38 -9.83
CA GLU A 128 -4.74 13.65 -9.25
C GLU A 128 -5.27 13.49 -7.83
N ASP A 129 -6.17 12.50 -7.63
CA ASP A 129 -6.83 12.27 -6.36
C ASP A 129 -7.13 10.79 -6.14
N ASP A 130 -7.05 10.31 -4.91
CA ASP A 130 -7.33 8.92 -4.54
C ASP A 130 -8.79 8.51 -4.73
N SER A 131 -9.70 9.47 -4.92
CA SER A 131 -11.07 9.21 -5.36
C SER A 131 -11.18 8.53 -6.73
N GLN A 132 -10.12 8.57 -7.55
CA GLN A 132 -10.04 7.82 -8.81
C GLN A 132 -9.91 6.30 -8.60
N VAL A 133 -9.53 5.86 -7.39
CA VAL A 133 -9.41 4.43 -7.08
C VAL A 133 -10.80 3.82 -6.91
N CYS A 134 -11.22 3.04 -7.90
CA CYS A 134 -12.54 2.38 -7.96
C CYS A 134 -12.48 0.94 -7.45
N GLU A 135 -11.32 0.31 -7.53
CA GLU A 135 -11.07 -1.04 -7.05
C GLU A 135 -9.84 -1.05 -6.16
N LEU A 136 -9.97 -1.65 -4.99
CA LEU A 136 -8.90 -1.71 -4.00
C LEU A 136 -8.81 -3.12 -3.43
N TYR A 137 -7.64 -3.73 -3.59
CA TYR A 137 -7.27 -4.99 -2.96
C TYR A 137 -6.11 -4.79 -2.01
N VAL A 138 -6.26 -5.20 -0.76
CA VAL A 138 -5.20 -5.12 0.26
C VAL A 138 -5.03 -6.46 0.92
N ARG A 139 -3.81 -6.97 0.95
CA ARG A 139 -3.46 -8.19 1.67
C ARG A 139 -2.30 -7.95 2.62
N LYS A 140 -2.41 -8.52 3.82
CA LYS A 140 -1.34 -8.57 4.82
C LYS A 140 -0.85 -9.99 4.96
N LYS A 141 0.47 -10.21 4.86
CA LYS A 141 1.07 -11.53 5.03
C LYS A 141 2.43 -11.47 5.72
N TYR A 142 2.91 -12.61 6.18
CA TYR A 142 4.29 -12.76 6.64
C TYR A 142 5.25 -12.94 5.46
N GLY A 143 6.50 -12.53 5.66
CA GLY A 143 7.58 -12.73 4.71
C GLY A 143 8.96 -12.69 5.38
N ILE A 144 9.99 -12.91 4.58
CA ILE A 144 11.39 -12.88 5.06
C ILE A 144 11.83 -11.43 5.32
N GLU A 145 11.37 -10.51 4.50
CA GLU A 145 11.71 -9.09 4.54
C GLU A 145 10.45 -8.23 4.55
N ALA A 146 10.40 -7.26 5.47
CA ALA A 146 9.29 -6.34 5.55
C ALA A 146 9.31 -5.35 4.37
N LYS A 147 8.20 -5.26 3.64
CA LYS A 147 7.99 -4.30 2.54
C LYS A 147 6.51 -4.18 2.20
N THR A 148 6.17 -3.16 1.42
CA THR A 148 4.84 -3.01 0.85
C THR A 148 4.95 -2.95 -0.67
N ASN A 149 4.38 -3.92 -1.37
CA ASN A 149 4.29 -3.93 -2.82
C ASN A 149 3.01 -3.22 -3.25
N VAL A 150 3.11 -2.36 -4.24
CA VAL A 150 1.99 -1.57 -4.77
C VAL A 150 1.92 -1.73 -6.28
N TYR A 151 0.74 -2.04 -6.78
CA TYR A 151 0.43 -2.08 -8.18
C TYR A 151 -0.81 -1.23 -8.46
N LEU A 152 -0.70 -0.33 -9.41
CA LEU A 152 -1.76 0.59 -9.86
C LEU A 152 -1.94 0.44 -11.35
N GLU A 153 -3.19 0.46 -11.81
CA GLU A 153 -3.51 0.40 -13.25
C GLU A 153 -4.74 1.23 -13.60
N GLU A 154 -4.71 1.86 -14.78
CA GLU A 154 -5.89 2.50 -15.35
C GLU A 154 -6.86 1.44 -15.88
N ILE A 155 -8.13 1.53 -15.48
CA ILE A 155 -9.18 0.65 -15.97
C ILE A 155 -9.88 1.34 -17.13
N LYS A 156 -10.03 0.63 -18.25
CA LYS A 156 -10.89 1.05 -19.35
C LYS A 156 -12.17 0.23 -19.34
N TYR A 157 -13.28 0.92 -19.28
CA TYR A 157 -14.59 0.33 -19.53
C TYR A 157 -15.03 0.68 -20.97
N TYR A 158 -15.41 -0.31 -21.72
CA TYR A 158 -16.01 -0.15 -23.05
C TYR A 158 -17.50 -0.38 -22.96
#